data_630d4b179d0f66fbade6dcc6d9a8b5df
#
_entry.id   630d4b179d0f66fbade6dcc6d9a8b5df
#
_cell.length_a   1.000
_cell.length_b   1.000
_cell.length_c   1.000
_cell.angle_alpha   90.00
_cell.angle_beta   90.00
_cell.angle_gamma   90.00
#
_symmetry.space_group_name_H-M   'P 1'
#
loop_
_entity.id
_entity.type
_entity.pdbx_description
1 polymer ?
#
loop_
_entity_poly.entity_id
_entity_poly.type
_entity_poly.pdbx_seq_one_letter_code
_entity_poly.pdbx_strand_id
1 'polypeptide(L)'
;ALRLRDKLYEFFPELPHISWNKPTFQPIVSVVNPYQYKHKSLFLKVVDSLQSIWSLNLFSLIEQYLVILGFRQDPYANFDALEKLFKVTGVQPIYFFLFSEISFFDQGVSIYNNRFRNLIKHTADSHKVSLLASHAGQQESKKIFDECQQLNELIHRKIDFLRFNYTLLSASSGYYQLLENGIQEDYSMGYREVVGYRASTAVPFYFYDLNNDLQTALKIFPIVAQEEGLRSYSNKKVFQKLLHLYEALPTRSAFHGVSFS
;
A
#
# COMPACT_ATOMS: atom_id res chain seq x y z
N ALA A 1 -2.79 3.45 27.63
CA ALA A 1 -1.32 3.49 27.67
C ALA A 1 -0.80 4.86 28.14
N LEU A 2 -1.17 5.98 27.48
CA LEU A 2 -0.66 7.31 27.84
C LEU A 2 -1.07 7.76 29.26
N ARG A 3 -2.35 7.58 29.61
CA ARG A 3 -2.83 7.88 30.98
C ARG A 3 -2.13 7.05 32.06
N LEU A 4 -1.79 5.80 31.76
CA LEU A 4 -1.02 4.94 32.69
C LEU A 4 0.41 5.46 32.83
N ARG A 5 1.04 5.79 31.71
CA ARG A 5 2.39 6.36 31.72
C ARG A 5 2.45 7.68 32.53
N ASP A 6 1.50 8.58 32.28
CA ASP A 6 1.48 9.88 32.98
C ASP A 6 1.35 9.68 34.50
N LYS A 7 0.51 8.71 34.92
CA LYS A 7 0.46 8.28 36.33
C LYS A 7 1.76 7.65 36.83
N LEU A 8 2.42 6.83 36.01
CA LEU A 8 3.69 6.23 36.39
C LEU A 8 4.76 7.30 36.62
N TYR A 9 4.83 8.36 35.80
CA TYR A 9 5.74 9.48 36.03
C TYR A 9 5.36 10.32 37.24
N GLU A 10 4.08 10.38 37.57
CA GLU A 10 3.63 11.06 38.81
C GLU A 10 4.11 10.32 40.07
N PHE A 11 4.06 8.97 40.05
CA PHE A 11 4.50 8.15 41.18
C PHE A 11 6.01 7.85 41.20
N PHE A 12 6.65 7.86 40.04
CA PHE A 12 8.07 7.50 39.86
C PHE A 12 8.76 8.53 38.96
N PRO A 13 9.10 9.73 39.52
CA PRO A 13 9.73 10.80 38.72
C PRO A 13 11.12 10.46 38.17
N GLU A 14 11.80 9.47 38.77
CA GLU A 14 13.11 8.98 38.33
C GLU A 14 13.07 8.12 37.06
N LEU A 15 11.90 7.73 36.59
CA LEU A 15 11.79 6.95 35.31
C LEU A 15 12.32 7.76 34.13
N PRO A 16 13.11 7.14 33.25
CA PRO A 16 13.66 7.83 32.10
C PRO A 16 12.54 8.35 31.21
N HIS A 17 12.57 9.65 30.89
CA HIS A 17 11.62 10.26 29.98
C HIS A 17 11.80 9.72 28.57
N ILE A 18 10.81 9.01 28.07
CA ILE A 18 10.80 8.52 26.70
C ILE A 18 10.60 9.71 25.76
N SER A 19 11.62 10.02 24.95
CA SER A 19 11.49 10.99 23.88
C SER A 19 10.69 10.38 22.73
N TRP A 20 9.64 11.05 22.29
CA TRP A 20 8.82 10.61 21.17
C TRP A 20 9.18 11.40 19.92
N ASN A 21 9.30 10.71 18.78
CA ASN A 21 9.45 11.37 17.50
C ASN A 21 8.15 12.11 17.14
N LYS A 22 8.27 13.13 16.30
CA LYS A 22 7.09 13.82 15.74
C LYS A 22 6.22 12.83 14.95
N PRO A 23 4.88 13.04 14.90
CA PRO A 23 4.02 12.24 14.04
C PRO A 23 4.48 12.35 12.59
N THR A 24 4.46 11.24 11.88
CA THR A 24 4.83 11.20 10.45
C THR A 24 3.61 10.90 9.60
N PHE A 25 3.40 11.68 8.55
CA PHE A 25 2.44 11.37 7.51
C PHE A 25 3.17 10.65 6.38
N GLN A 26 2.70 9.45 6.04
CA GLN A 26 3.32 8.62 5.02
C GLN A 26 2.30 8.26 3.94
N PRO A 27 2.36 8.89 2.75
CA PRO A 27 1.58 8.42 1.61
C PRO A 27 2.10 7.06 1.14
N ILE A 28 1.15 6.19 0.86
CA ILE A 28 1.40 4.86 0.32
C ILE A 28 0.64 4.78 -0.99
N VAL A 29 1.33 4.47 -2.07
CA VAL A 29 0.73 4.29 -3.40
C VAL A 29 0.77 2.82 -3.76
N SER A 30 -0.40 2.18 -3.79
CA SER A 30 -0.53 0.77 -4.15
C SER A 30 -0.91 0.64 -5.63
N VAL A 31 0.01 0.20 -6.45
CA VAL A 31 -0.15 0.15 -7.90
C VAL A 31 -0.48 -1.28 -8.32
N VAL A 32 -1.77 -1.57 -8.40
CA VAL A 32 -2.28 -2.86 -8.92
C VAL A 32 -2.22 -2.85 -10.44
N ASN A 33 -2.70 -1.77 -11.05
CA ASN A 33 -2.71 -1.62 -12.50
C ASN A 33 -2.40 -0.16 -12.87
N PRO A 34 -1.20 0.14 -13.40
CA PRO A 34 -0.81 1.50 -13.76
C PRO A 34 -1.50 2.04 -15.01
N TYR A 35 -2.27 1.21 -15.72
CA TYR A 35 -2.96 1.56 -16.96
C TYR A 35 -4.38 1.01 -16.95
N GLN A 36 -5.36 1.86 -17.22
CA GLN A 36 -6.76 1.43 -17.28
C GLN A 36 -7.05 0.64 -18.58
N TYR A 37 -6.56 1.13 -19.73
CA TYR A 37 -6.86 0.56 -21.05
C TYR A 37 -5.59 0.17 -21.82
N LYS A 38 -4.47 0.88 -21.62
CA LYS A 38 -3.21 0.58 -22.30
C LYS A 38 -2.53 -0.63 -21.66
N HIS A 39 -1.81 -1.38 -22.49
CA HIS A 39 -0.94 -2.48 -22.05
C HIS A 39 -1.60 -3.67 -21.32
N LYS A 40 -2.93 -3.70 -21.21
CA LYS A 40 -3.65 -4.91 -20.80
C LYS A 40 -3.52 -6.01 -21.86
N SER A 41 -3.60 -7.27 -21.43
CA SER A 41 -3.70 -8.42 -22.33
C SER A 41 -4.87 -8.25 -23.30
N LEU A 42 -4.73 -8.74 -24.54
CA LEU A 42 -5.80 -8.73 -25.52
C LEU A 42 -7.08 -9.40 -25.00
N PHE A 43 -6.92 -10.48 -24.24
CA PHE A 43 -8.04 -11.17 -23.61
C PHE A 43 -8.81 -10.26 -22.63
N LEU A 44 -8.11 -9.54 -21.75
CA LEU A 44 -8.74 -8.59 -20.81
C LEU A 44 -9.43 -7.43 -21.55
N LYS A 45 -8.83 -6.95 -22.64
CA LYS A 45 -9.47 -5.90 -23.48
C LYS A 45 -10.78 -6.36 -24.09
N VAL A 46 -10.83 -7.62 -24.54
CA VAL A 46 -12.07 -8.21 -25.09
C VAL A 46 -13.13 -8.37 -24.00
N VAL A 47 -12.73 -8.84 -22.81
CA VAL A 47 -13.65 -8.99 -21.67
C VAL A 47 -14.19 -7.63 -21.23
N ASP A 48 -13.32 -6.61 -21.08
CA ASP A 48 -13.73 -5.23 -20.73
C ASP A 48 -14.71 -4.66 -21.78
N SER A 49 -14.44 -4.90 -23.08
CA SER A 49 -15.31 -4.46 -24.17
C SER A 49 -16.68 -5.16 -24.13
N LEU A 50 -16.72 -6.47 -23.93
CA LEU A 50 -17.97 -7.23 -23.79
C LEU A 50 -18.78 -6.78 -22.57
N GLN A 51 -18.12 -6.55 -21.44
CA GLN A 51 -18.78 -6.06 -20.24
C GLN A 51 -19.35 -4.64 -20.44
N SER A 52 -18.63 -3.77 -21.15
CA SER A 52 -19.09 -2.42 -21.47
C SER A 52 -20.28 -2.45 -22.46
N ILE A 53 -20.33 -3.37 -23.40
CA ILE A 53 -21.47 -3.59 -24.29
C ILE A 53 -22.67 -4.08 -23.49
N TRP A 54 -22.46 -5.02 -22.57
CA TRP A 54 -23.55 -5.60 -21.78
C TRP A 54 -24.14 -4.61 -20.77
N SER A 55 -23.29 -3.71 -20.24
CA SER A 55 -23.71 -2.63 -19.34
C SER A 55 -24.27 -1.41 -20.07
N LEU A 56 -24.40 -1.43 -21.41
CA LEU A 56 -24.84 -0.31 -22.27
C LEU A 56 -24.02 0.97 -22.06
N ASN A 57 -22.78 0.87 -21.58
CA ASN A 57 -21.91 2.00 -21.33
C ASN A 57 -21.05 2.33 -22.56
N LEU A 58 -21.71 2.88 -23.58
CA LEU A 58 -21.05 3.27 -24.84
C LEU A 58 -19.94 4.30 -24.65
N PHE A 59 -20.05 5.13 -23.60
CA PHE A 59 -19.03 6.13 -23.30
C PHE A 59 -17.70 5.49 -22.91
N SER A 60 -17.72 4.44 -22.09
CA SER A 60 -16.51 3.72 -21.69
C SER A 60 -15.84 3.03 -22.87
N LEU A 61 -16.62 2.50 -23.82
CA LEU A 61 -16.08 1.92 -25.05
C LEU A 61 -15.36 2.95 -25.90
N ILE A 62 -16.00 4.10 -26.15
CA ILE A 62 -15.40 5.19 -26.93
C ILE A 62 -14.10 5.65 -26.25
N GLU A 63 -14.12 5.86 -24.95
CA GLU A 63 -12.94 6.25 -24.18
C GLU A 63 -11.82 5.22 -24.28
N GLN A 64 -12.13 3.93 -24.12
CA GLN A 64 -11.18 2.84 -24.28
C GLN A 64 -10.47 2.87 -25.64
N TYR A 65 -11.24 3.01 -26.73
CA TYR A 65 -10.66 3.07 -28.08
C TYR A 65 -9.86 4.33 -28.34
N LEU A 66 -10.30 5.49 -27.84
CA LEU A 66 -9.53 6.74 -27.94
C LEU A 66 -8.19 6.67 -27.20
N VAL A 67 -8.17 6.02 -26.04
CA VAL A 67 -6.93 5.79 -25.27
C VAL A 67 -6.00 4.78 -25.96
N ILE A 68 -6.56 3.69 -26.49
CA ILE A 68 -5.77 2.66 -27.22
C ILE A 68 -5.15 3.23 -28.49
N LEU A 69 -5.91 4.04 -29.25
CA LEU A 69 -5.44 4.71 -30.46
C LEU A 69 -4.49 5.89 -30.19
N GLY A 70 -4.34 6.29 -28.93
CA GLY A 70 -3.42 7.36 -28.54
C GLY A 70 -3.99 8.78 -28.60
N PHE A 71 -5.29 8.94 -28.94
CA PHE A 71 -5.96 10.25 -28.97
C PHE A 71 -6.26 10.81 -27.58
N ARG A 72 -6.23 9.97 -26.54
CA ARG A 72 -6.46 10.37 -25.13
C ARG A 72 -5.42 9.74 -24.22
N GLN A 73 -5.08 10.44 -23.14
CA GLN A 73 -4.23 9.86 -22.09
C GLN A 73 -5.00 8.77 -21.32
N ASP A 74 -4.28 7.74 -20.88
CA ASP A 74 -4.87 6.71 -20.03
C ASP A 74 -5.25 7.32 -18.67
N PRO A 75 -6.49 7.16 -18.18
CA PRO A 75 -6.94 7.76 -16.92
C PRO A 75 -6.09 7.38 -15.70
N TYR A 76 -5.44 6.21 -15.71
CA TYR A 76 -4.58 5.77 -14.61
C TYR A 76 -3.11 6.21 -14.76
N ALA A 77 -2.72 6.76 -15.90
CA ALA A 77 -1.35 7.26 -16.14
C ALA A 77 -1.09 8.63 -15.44
N ASN A 78 -1.38 8.71 -14.13
CA ASN A 78 -1.29 9.95 -13.35
C ASN A 78 0.03 10.08 -12.58
N PHE A 79 1.03 9.25 -12.86
CA PHE A 79 2.30 9.25 -12.13
C PHE A 79 3.00 10.61 -12.16
N ASP A 80 3.02 11.29 -13.31
CA ASP A 80 3.63 12.62 -13.44
C ASP A 80 2.93 13.68 -12.57
N ALA A 81 1.59 13.59 -12.44
CA ALA A 81 0.82 14.50 -11.60
C ALA A 81 1.09 14.22 -10.12
N LEU A 82 1.16 12.94 -9.72
CA LEU A 82 1.51 12.53 -8.36
C LEU A 82 2.94 12.95 -8.01
N GLU A 83 3.90 12.78 -8.91
CA GLU A 83 5.27 13.23 -8.70
C GLU A 83 5.36 14.74 -8.47
N LYS A 84 4.66 15.53 -9.29
CA LYS A 84 4.61 16.98 -9.11
C LYS A 84 4.01 17.35 -7.75
N LEU A 85 2.92 16.70 -7.34
CA LEU A 85 2.29 16.92 -6.04
C LEU A 85 3.27 16.62 -4.89
N PHE A 86 3.95 15.48 -4.92
CA PHE A 86 4.89 15.09 -3.88
C PHE A 86 6.13 15.99 -3.85
N LYS A 87 6.63 16.43 -4.99
CA LYS A 87 7.71 17.44 -5.08
C LYS A 87 7.31 18.78 -4.45
N VAL A 88 6.10 19.26 -4.72
CA VAL A 88 5.60 20.52 -4.16
C VAL A 88 5.38 20.44 -2.65
N THR A 89 4.86 19.30 -2.16
CA THR A 89 4.58 19.11 -0.73
C THR A 89 5.81 18.69 0.08
N GLY A 90 6.89 18.27 -0.57
CA GLY A 90 8.10 17.75 0.08
C GLY A 90 7.89 16.40 0.78
N VAL A 91 6.76 15.75 0.57
CA VAL A 91 6.44 14.45 1.18
C VAL A 91 6.94 13.31 0.27
N GLN A 92 7.58 12.30 0.86
CA GLN A 92 8.11 11.16 0.12
C GLN A 92 7.14 9.97 0.21
N PRO A 93 6.51 9.56 -0.91
CA PRO A 93 5.64 8.38 -0.92
C PRO A 93 6.43 7.07 -0.88
N ILE A 94 5.76 5.99 -0.46
CA ILE A 94 6.22 4.62 -0.66
C ILE A 94 5.32 4.00 -1.73
N TYR A 95 5.93 3.43 -2.76
CA TYR A 95 5.21 2.74 -3.84
C TYR A 95 5.27 1.23 -3.64
N PHE A 96 4.11 0.58 -3.74
CA PHE A 96 3.99 -0.87 -3.76
C PHE A 96 3.40 -1.30 -5.10
N PHE A 97 4.16 -2.06 -5.88
CA PHE A 97 3.73 -2.55 -7.18
C PHE A 97 3.31 -4.01 -7.12
N LEU A 98 2.15 -4.32 -7.69
CA LEU A 98 1.74 -5.70 -7.94
C LEU A 98 2.61 -6.26 -9.07
N PHE A 99 3.68 -6.97 -8.69
CA PHE A 99 4.63 -7.55 -9.62
C PHE A 99 4.56 -9.07 -9.58
N SER A 100 3.46 -9.60 -10.10
CA SER A 100 3.12 -11.02 -10.11
C SER A 100 2.61 -11.45 -11.48
N GLU A 101 2.53 -12.75 -11.70
CA GLU A 101 1.86 -13.31 -12.86
C GLU A 101 0.36 -12.98 -12.82
N ILE A 102 -0.23 -12.80 -14.02
CA ILE A 102 -1.66 -12.50 -14.14
C ILE A 102 -2.46 -13.73 -13.71
N SER A 103 -3.40 -13.53 -12.79
CA SER A 103 -4.33 -14.54 -12.30
C SER A 103 -5.77 -14.02 -12.34
N PHE A 104 -6.72 -14.86 -11.94
CA PHE A 104 -8.11 -14.44 -11.78
C PHE A 104 -8.27 -13.32 -10.73
N PHE A 105 -7.49 -13.39 -9.65
CA PHE A 105 -7.52 -12.42 -8.57
C PHE A 105 -6.60 -11.22 -8.83
N ASP A 106 -5.46 -11.44 -9.48
CA ASP A 106 -4.42 -10.44 -9.70
C ASP A 106 -4.38 -10.05 -11.18
N GLN A 107 -5.33 -9.18 -11.57
CA GLN A 107 -5.51 -8.71 -12.95
C GLN A 107 -4.67 -7.46 -13.23
N GLY A 108 -3.37 -7.55 -12.96
CA GLY A 108 -2.40 -6.48 -13.21
C GLY A 108 -1.86 -6.46 -14.64
N VAL A 109 -0.78 -5.75 -14.84
CA VAL A 109 0.02 -5.76 -16.06
C VAL A 109 1.04 -6.88 -15.99
N SER A 110 1.27 -7.58 -17.11
CA SER A 110 2.27 -8.64 -17.16
C SER A 110 3.65 -8.13 -16.71
N ILE A 111 4.33 -8.92 -15.86
CA ILE A 111 5.70 -8.66 -15.40
C ILE A 111 6.73 -8.59 -16.53
N TYR A 112 6.41 -9.14 -17.70
CA TYR A 112 7.24 -9.08 -18.92
C TYR A 112 7.00 -7.82 -19.74
N ASN A 113 6.05 -6.97 -19.38
CA ASN A 113 5.78 -5.73 -20.10
C ASN A 113 6.90 -4.70 -19.85
N ASN A 114 7.65 -4.37 -20.91
CA ASN A 114 8.81 -3.47 -20.80
C ASN A 114 8.44 -2.07 -20.28
N ARG A 115 7.27 -1.54 -20.62
CA ARG A 115 6.85 -0.20 -20.14
C ARG A 115 6.56 -0.23 -18.65
N PHE A 116 5.92 -1.29 -18.17
CA PHE A 116 5.67 -1.49 -16.74
C PHE A 116 6.97 -1.65 -15.97
N ARG A 117 7.89 -2.46 -16.48
CA ARG A 117 9.23 -2.63 -15.90
C ARG A 117 10.01 -1.31 -15.85
N ASN A 118 9.95 -0.51 -16.90
CA ASN A 118 10.60 0.80 -16.94
C ASN A 118 9.95 1.80 -15.97
N LEU A 119 8.62 1.77 -15.82
CA LEU A 119 7.92 2.57 -14.82
C LEU A 119 8.41 2.25 -13.41
N ILE A 120 8.49 0.96 -13.05
CA ILE A 120 8.99 0.52 -11.74
C ILE A 120 10.42 0.99 -11.51
N LYS A 121 11.32 0.81 -12.49
CA LYS A 121 12.72 1.27 -12.40
C LYS A 121 12.81 2.77 -12.17
N HIS A 122 12.12 3.55 -13.01
CA HIS A 122 12.11 5.01 -12.89
C HIS A 122 11.57 5.48 -11.53
N THR A 123 10.51 4.84 -11.04
CA THR A 123 9.97 5.13 -9.71
C THR A 123 10.98 4.76 -8.62
N ALA A 124 11.67 3.63 -8.76
CA ALA A 124 12.67 3.17 -7.80
C ALA A 124 13.92 4.07 -7.75
N ASP A 125 14.23 4.79 -8.83
CA ASP A 125 15.35 5.76 -8.83
C ASP A 125 15.10 6.96 -7.92
N SER A 126 13.84 7.33 -7.70
CA SER A 126 13.46 8.53 -6.96
C SER A 126 12.77 8.27 -5.63
N HIS A 127 12.13 7.11 -5.47
CA HIS A 127 11.28 6.78 -4.32
C HIS A 127 11.58 5.40 -3.74
N LYS A 128 11.05 5.14 -2.54
CA LYS A 128 11.00 3.79 -1.98
C LYS A 128 9.97 2.96 -2.77
N VAL A 129 10.43 1.84 -3.32
CA VAL A 129 9.60 0.90 -4.08
C VAL A 129 9.69 -0.48 -3.44
N SER A 130 8.56 -1.15 -3.34
CA SER A 130 8.49 -2.52 -2.86
C SER A 130 7.33 -3.31 -3.49
N LEU A 131 7.17 -4.54 -3.03
CA LEU A 131 6.18 -5.48 -3.51
C LEU A 131 4.81 -5.21 -2.89
N LEU A 132 3.79 -5.10 -3.74
CA LEU A 132 2.41 -5.37 -3.37
C LEU A 132 2.17 -6.86 -3.61
N ALA A 133 2.24 -7.67 -2.56
CA ALA A 133 2.16 -9.12 -2.69
C ALA A 133 0.80 -9.55 -3.23
N SER A 134 0.81 -10.49 -4.15
CA SER A 134 -0.35 -11.01 -4.85
C SER A 134 -1.28 -11.82 -3.94
N HIS A 135 -2.45 -12.19 -4.46
CA HIS A 135 -3.33 -13.15 -3.80
C HIS A 135 -2.64 -14.51 -3.62
N ALA A 136 -1.91 -14.98 -4.63
CA ALA A 136 -1.14 -16.23 -4.54
C ALA A 136 -0.02 -16.11 -3.49
N GLY A 137 0.69 -14.98 -3.44
CA GLY A 137 1.68 -14.68 -2.41
C GLY A 137 1.10 -14.70 -0.99
N GLN A 138 -0.15 -14.25 -0.82
CA GLN A 138 -0.81 -14.32 0.48
C GLN A 138 -1.14 -15.76 0.92
N GLN A 139 -1.30 -16.68 -0.01
CA GLN A 139 -1.61 -18.08 0.28
C GLN A 139 -0.34 -18.93 0.49
N GLU A 140 0.73 -18.62 -0.22
CA GLU A 140 1.94 -19.45 -0.27
C GLU A 140 3.20 -18.61 -0.04
N SER A 141 3.97 -18.93 1.02
CA SER A 141 5.23 -18.26 1.37
C SER A 141 6.26 -18.28 0.21
N LYS A 142 6.32 -19.39 -0.55
CA LYS A 142 7.20 -19.52 -1.70
C LYS A 142 6.89 -18.49 -2.80
N LYS A 143 5.60 -18.17 -3.02
CA LYS A 143 5.21 -17.17 -4.02
C LYS A 143 5.68 -15.77 -3.64
N ILE A 144 5.64 -15.41 -2.35
CA ILE A 144 6.23 -14.15 -1.86
C ILE A 144 7.72 -14.10 -2.20
N PHE A 145 8.45 -15.20 -1.94
CA PHE A 145 9.87 -15.29 -2.25
C PHE A 145 10.15 -15.05 -3.74
N ASP A 146 9.43 -15.76 -4.62
CA ASP A 146 9.61 -15.65 -6.07
C ASP A 146 9.30 -14.23 -6.57
N GLU A 147 8.20 -13.62 -6.10
CA GLU A 147 7.81 -12.25 -6.44
C GLU A 147 8.84 -11.21 -5.95
N CYS A 148 9.31 -11.35 -4.70
CA CYS A 148 10.37 -10.50 -4.16
C CYS A 148 11.67 -10.63 -4.95
N GLN A 149 12.08 -11.86 -5.30
CA GLN A 149 13.29 -12.09 -6.06
C GLN A 149 13.21 -11.45 -7.45
N GLN A 150 12.10 -11.64 -8.17
CA GLN A 150 11.90 -11.03 -9.49
C GLN A 150 11.93 -9.50 -9.44
N LEU A 151 11.33 -8.90 -8.40
CA LEU A 151 11.35 -7.46 -8.24
C LEU A 151 12.74 -6.95 -7.81
N ASN A 152 13.45 -7.67 -6.92
CA ASN A 152 14.84 -7.39 -6.54
C ASN A 152 15.77 -7.34 -7.77
N GLU A 153 15.64 -8.34 -8.66
CA GLU A 153 16.40 -8.40 -9.91
C GLU A 153 16.07 -7.21 -10.83
N LEU A 154 14.81 -6.80 -10.85
CA LEU A 154 14.38 -5.66 -11.68
C LEU A 154 14.94 -4.34 -11.20
N ILE A 155 14.90 -4.06 -9.89
CA ILE A 155 15.31 -2.76 -9.32
C ILE A 155 16.75 -2.77 -8.78
N HIS A 156 17.44 -3.92 -8.81
CA HIS A 156 18.79 -4.14 -8.28
C HIS A 156 18.95 -3.73 -6.81
N ARG A 157 17.90 -3.95 -6.01
CA ARG A 157 17.86 -3.68 -4.56
C ARG A 157 17.14 -4.79 -3.84
N LYS A 158 17.59 -5.12 -2.62
CA LYS A 158 16.90 -6.08 -1.76
C LYS A 158 15.62 -5.44 -1.21
N ILE A 159 14.51 -6.16 -1.34
CA ILE A 159 13.24 -5.82 -0.71
C ILE A 159 13.24 -6.44 0.70
N ASP A 160 13.04 -5.62 1.71
CA ASP A 160 12.91 -5.99 3.11
C ASP A 160 11.62 -5.46 3.75
N PHE A 161 10.75 -4.87 2.94
CA PHE A 161 9.41 -4.42 3.34
C PHE A 161 8.40 -4.77 2.25
N LEU A 162 7.14 -4.98 2.63
CA LEU A 162 6.08 -5.23 1.67
C LEU A 162 4.70 -4.83 2.20
N ARG A 163 3.71 -4.93 1.31
CA ARG A 163 2.30 -4.78 1.60
C ARG A 163 1.52 -5.89 0.90
N PHE A 164 0.53 -6.47 1.56
CA PHE A 164 -0.41 -7.36 0.89
C PHE A 164 -1.49 -6.57 0.14
N ASN A 165 -1.81 -7.00 -1.06
CA ASN A 165 -2.88 -6.41 -1.87
C ASN A 165 -4.26 -6.63 -1.24
N TYR A 166 -4.44 -7.77 -0.58
CA TYR A 166 -5.68 -8.14 0.08
C TYR A 166 -5.58 -8.00 1.59
N THR A 167 -6.73 -7.74 2.23
CA THR A 167 -6.77 -7.70 3.69
C THR A 167 -6.38 -9.05 4.29
N LEU A 168 -5.40 -9.07 5.17
CA LEU A 168 -5.01 -10.27 5.90
C LEU A 168 -6.17 -10.77 6.76
N LEU A 169 -6.71 -11.94 6.42
CA LEU A 169 -7.75 -12.61 7.21
C LEU A 169 -7.16 -13.17 8.51
N SER A 170 -5.97 -13.77 8.43
CA SER A 170 -5.20 -14.23 9.57
C SER A 170 -3.86 -13.48 9.62
N ALA A 171 -3.74 -12.52 10.53
CA ALA A 171 -2.52 -11.74 10.67
C ALA A 171 -1.33 -12.62 11.08
N SER A 172 -1.52 -13.61 11.95
CA SER A 172 -0.44 -14.47 12.41
C SER A 172 0.19 -15.28 11.28
N SER A 173 -0.61 -16.00 10.48
CA SER A 173 -0.07 -16.81 9.38
C SER A 173 0.63 -15.95 8.31
N GLY A 174 0.05 -14.80 7.96
CA GLY A 174 0.69 -13.88 7.02
C GLY A 174 2.02 -13.35 7.55
N TYR A 175 2.11 -13.01 8.82
CA TYR A 175 3.35 -12.49 9.41
C TYR A 175 4.45 -13.55 9.53
N TYR A 176 4.12 -14.81 9.76
CA TYR A 176 5.11 -15.90 9.68
C TYR A 176 5.68 -16.03 8.27
N GLN A 177 4.84 -15.95 7.24
CA GLN A 177 5.32 -15.96 5.85
C GLN A 177 6.28 -14.79 5.56
N LEU A 178 6.03 -13.60 6.12
CA LEU A 178 6.93 -12.45 5.98
C LEU A 178 8.27 -12.71 6.65
N LEU A 179 8.25 -13.22 7.88
CA LEU A 179 9.46 -13.56 8.63
C LEU A 179 10.32 -14.63 7.90
N GLU A 180 9.68 -15.67 7.37
CA GLU A 180 10.35 -16.73 6.58
C GLU A 180 11.05 -16.15 5.35
N ASN A 181 10.47 -15.12 4.73
CA ASN A 181 11.03 -14.44 3.57
C ASN A 181 12.00 -13.30 3.92
N GLY A 182 12.34 -13.12 5.20
CA GLY A 182 13.28 -12.10 5.65
C GLY A 182 12.77 -10.67 5.51
N ILE A 183 11.44 -10.49 5.48
CA ILE A 183 10.80 -9.18 5.46
C ILE A 183 10.84 -8.59 6.87
N GLN A 184 11.20 -7.33 6.98
CA GLN A 184 11.38 -6.62 8.23
C GLN A 184 10.25 -5.61 8.52
N GLU A 185 9.55 -5.12 7.48
CA GLU A 185 8.49 -4.13 7.64
C GLU A 185 7.22 -4.56 6.88
N ASP A 186 6.07 -4.47 7.55
CA ASP A 186 4.74 -4.71 6.96
C ASP A 186 3.90 -3.42 6.94
N TYR A 187 3.29 -3.15 5.79
CA TYR A 187 2.38 -2.03 5.56
C TYR A 187 0.96 -2.48 5.23
N SER A 188 0.52 -3.62 5.77
CA SER A 188 -0.79 -4.22 5.48
C SER A 188 -1.82 -3.99 6.58
N MET A 189 -1.39 -3.55 7.79
CA MET A 189 -2.26 -3.43 8.98
C MET A 189 -3.19 -2.22 8.87
N GLY A 190 -4.27 -2.37 8.12
CA GLY A 190 -5.31 -1.35 7.94
C GLY A 190 -6.67 -1.96 7.66
N TYR A 191 -7.71 -1.17 7.81
CA TYR A 191 -9.05 -1.49 7.33
C TYR A 191 -9.18 -1.07 5.87
N ARG A 192 -9.88 -1.85 5.06
CA ARG A 192 -10.10 -1.53 3.66
C ARG A 192 -11.18 -0.45 3.48
N GLU A 193 -12.33 -0.62 4.12
CA GLU A 193 -13.54 0.15 3.86
C GLU A 193 -13.84 1.22 4.92
N VAL A 194 -13.09 1.23 6.02
CA VAL A 194 -13.27 2.18 7.10
C VAL A 194 -12.00 2.88 7.49
N VAL A 195 -12.12 4.11 7.97
CA VAL A 195 -10.99 4.89 8.45
C VAL A 195 -10.78 4.62 9.93
N GLY A 196 -9.55 4.27 10.32
CA GLY A 196 -9.19 3.97 11.69
C GLY A 196 -8.00 3.01 11.79
N TYR A 197 -7.46 2.85 13.00
CA TYR A 197 -6.34 1.95 13.25
C TYR A 197 -6.80 0.54 13.62
N ARG A 198 -6.56 -0.41 12.73
CA ARG A 198 -6.95 -1.82 12.92
C ARG A 198 -6.28 -2.46 14.14
N ALA A 199 -5.05 -2.07 14.44
CA ALA A 199 -4.30 -2.54 15.61
C ALA A 199 -4.58 -1.74 16.89
N SER A 200 -5.57 -0.85 16.89
CA SER A 200 -5.87 0.07 18.02
C SER A 200 -4.69 0.94 18.45
N THR A 201 -3.65 1.04 17.62
CA THR A 201 -2.48 1.89 17.83
C THR A 201 -2.10 2.60 16.54
N ALA A 202 -1.62 3.85 16.69
CA ALA A 202 -1.04 4.64 15.60
C ALA A 202 0.49 4.54 15.57
N VAL A 203 1.09 3.87 16.54
CA VAL A 203 2.55 3.75 16.63
C VAL A 203 2.97 2.44 15.99
N PRO A 204 3.98 2.44 15.11
CA PRO A 204 4.57 1.21 14.60
C PRO A 204 5.08 0.32 15.73
N PHE A 205 4.84 -0.98 15.63
CA PHE A 205 5.17 -1.94 16.68
C PHE A 205 5.76 -3.21 16.06
N TYR A 206 6.47 -3.97 16.87
CA TYR A 206 6.99 -5.28 16.46
C TYR A 206 5.94 -6.36 16.65
N PHE A 207 5.83 -7.26 15.69
CA PHE A 207 4.95 -8.42 15.81
C PHE A 207 5.42 -9.30 16.97
N TYR A 208 4.47 -9.58 17.86
CA TYR A 208 4.70 -10.49 18.98
C TYR A 208 4.08 -11.85 18.65
N ASP A 209 4.93 -12.87 18.65
CA ASP A 209 4.54 -14.24 18.40
C ASP A 209 4.04 -14.89 19.69
N LEU A 210 2.71 -15.04 19.78
CA LEU A 210 2.06 -15.64 20.95
C LEU A 210 2.34 -17.15 21.08
N ASN A 211 2.66 -17.85 19.98
CA ASN A 211 2.92 -19.28 20.05
C ASN A 211 4.30 -19.59 20.64
N ASN A 212 5.26 -18.76 20.32
CA ASN A 212 6.65 -18.89 20.79
C ASN A 212 6.98 -17.93 21.94
N ASP A 213 6.02 -17.10 22.37
CA ASP A 213 6.15 -16.12 23.45
C ASP A 213 7.37 -15.19 23.27
N LEU A 214 7.53 -14.67 22.06
CA LEU A 214 8.67 -13.81 21.70
C LEU A 214 8.28 -12.64 20.79
N GLN A 215 9.00 -11.54 20.94
CA GLN A 215 8.97 -10.42 20.02
C GLN A 215 9.82 -10.75 18.80
N THR A 216 9.23 -10.62 17.60
CA THR A 216 9.94 -10.87 16.34
C THR A 216 10.64 -9.62 15.81
N ALA A 217 11.43 -9.77 14.75
CA ALA A 217 12.06 -8.65 14.05
C ALA A 217 11.12 -7.91 13.08
N LEU A 218 9.92 -8.45 12.82
CA LEU A 218 8.95 -7.84 11.89
C LEU A 218 8.28 -6.62 12.53
N LYS A 219 8.47 -5.45 11.94
CA LYS A 219 7.86 -4.20 12.36
C LYS A 219 6.62 -3.91 11.53
N ILE A 220 5.50 -3.66 12.20
CA ILE A 220 4.21 -3.42 11.59
C ILE A 220 3.91 -1.92 11.60
N PHE A 221 3.60 -1.37 10.43
CA PHE A 221 3.23 0.02 10.24
C PHE A 221 1.72 0.13 10.06
N PRO A 222 0.98 0.71 11.03
CA PRO A 222 -0.47 0.79 10.95
C PRO A 222 -0.92 1.77 9.87
N ILE A 223 -1.89 1.36 9.03
CA ILE A 223 -2.51 2.20 8.01
C ILE A 223 -3.83 2.73 8.54
N VAL A 224 -4.00 4.05 8.54
CA VAL A 224 -5.18 4.70 9.10
C VAL A 224 -6.34 4.78 8.13
N ALA A 225 -6.06 4.88 6.83
CA ALA A 225 -7.06 4.98 5.79
C ALA A 225 -6.58 4.38 4.47
N GLN A 226 -7.51 3.78 3.74
CA GLN A 226 -7.33 3.33 2.36
C GLN A 226 -8.35 4.05 1.47
N GLU A 227 -8.04 4.20 0.18
CA GLU A 227 -8.88 4.94 -0.77
C GLU A 227 -10.31 4.44 -0.77
N GLU A 228 -10.54 3.13 -0.73
CA GLU A 228 -11.89 2.55 -0.72
C GLU A 228 -12.71 3.04 0.48
N GLY A 229 -12.10 3.15 1.66
CA GLY A 229 -12.75 3.67 2.85
C GLY A 229 -13.01 5.18 2.78
N LEU A 230 -12.34 5.88 1.88
CA LEU A 230 -12.51 7.33 1.68
C LEU A 230 -13.50 7.67 0.55
N ARG A 231 -13.73 6.78 -0.41
CA ARG A 231 -14.60 7.02 -1.59
C ARG A 231 -16.04 7.40 -1.25
N SER A 232 -16.56 6.95 -0.11
CA SER A 232 -17.91 7.29 0.35
C SER A 232 -18.06 8.73 0.86
N TYR A 233 -16.96 9.45 1.04
CA TYR A 233 -16.96 10.81 1.57
C TYR A 233 -16.64 11.83 0.47
N SER A 234 -17.24 13.05 0.58
CA SER A 234 -16.77 14.16 -0.25
C SER A 234 -15.36 14.60 0.15
N ASN A 235 -14.60 15.18 -0.78
CA ASN A 235 -13.21 15.60 -0.54
C ASN A 235 -13.05 16.46 0.72
N LYS A 236 -14.02 17.36 0.99
CA LYS A 236 -14.02 18.16 2.23
C LYS A 236 -14.17 17.32 3.49
N LYS A 237 -15.05 16.31 3.47
CA LYS A 237 -15.24 15.38 4.61
C LYS A 237 -14.04 14.47 4.80
N VAL A 238 -13.42 14.01 3.70
CA VAL A 238 -12.16 13.24 3.76
C VAL A 238 -11.09 14.04 4.49
N PHE A 239 -10.85 15.26 4.06
CA PHE A 239 -9.86 16.14 4.68
C PHE A 239 -10.15 16.37 6.18
N GLN A 240 -11.39 16.72 6.52
CA GLN A 240 -11.80 16.94 7.91
C GLN A 240 -11.60 15.69 8.78
N LYS A 241 -11.93 14.50 8.24
CA LYS A 241 -11.79 13.23 8.97
C LYS A 241 -10.32 12.86 9.20
N LEU A 242 -9.47 13.02 8.18
CA LEU A 242 -8.03 12.79 8.32
C LEU A 242 -7.39 13.82 9.27
N LEU A 243 -7.77 15.09 9.19
CA LEU A 243 -7.29 16.13 10.08
C LEU A 243 -7.68 15.85 11.54
N HIS A 244 -8.95 15.50 11.78
CA HIS A 244 -9.42 15.11 13.11
C HIS A 244 -8.65 13.92 13.69
N LEU A 245 -8.35 12.91 12.87
CA LEU A 245 -7.54 11.77 13.31
C LEU A 245 -6.10 12.18 13.62
N TYR A 246 -5.54 13.08 12.82
CA TYR A 246 -4.20 13.61 13.06
C TYR A 246 -4.13 14.41 14.36
N GLU A 247 -5.14 15.25 14.63
CA GLU A 247 -5.21 16.08 15.85
C GLU A 247 -5.60 15.28 17.10
N ALA A 248 -6.43 14.24 16.96
CA ALA A 248 -6.89 13.42 18.07
C ALA A 248 -5.79 12.48 18.62
N LEU A 249 -4.73 12.26 17.86
CA LEU A 249 -3.62 11.45 18.32
C LEU A 249 -2.63 12.32 19.09
N PRO A 250 -2.16 11.83 20.24
CA PRO A 250 -1.12 12.53 20.95
C PRO A 250 0.07 12.73 20.03
N THR A 251 0.62 13.93 20.02
CA THR A 251 1.65 14.49 19.13
C THR A 251 2.99 13.73 19.12
N ARG A 252 2.99 12.41 19.36
CA ARG A 252 4.22 11.67 19.67
C ARG A 252 4.23 10.32 18.94
N SER A 253 5.16 10.16 18.01
CA SER A 253 5.51 8.91 17.31
C SER A 253 4.37 8.22 16.56
N ALA A 254 3.28 8.93 16.24
CA ALA A 254 2.20 8.38 15.43
C ALA A 254 2.63 8.27 13.96
N PHE A 255 2.27 7.17 13.33
CA PHE A 255 2.43 6.92 11.90
C PHE A 255 1.08 7.00 11.22
N HIS A 256 0.91 7.97 10.34
CA HIS A 256 -0.32 8.18 9.58
C HIS A 256 -0.13 7.68 8.15
N GLY A 257 -0.19 6.36 7.98
CA GLY A 257 -0.18 5.74 6.66
C GLY A 257 -1.55 5.91 5.97
N VAL A 258 -1.57 6.57 4.81
CA VAL A 258 -2.76 6.67 3.97
C VAL A 258 -2.43 6.03 2.63
N SER A 259 -3.21 5.00 2.25
CA SER A 259 -3.00 4.26 1.02
C SER A 259 -3.97 4.71 -0.07
N PHE A 260 -3.39 4.94 -1.25
CA PHE A 260 -4.06 5.26 -2.50
C PHE A 260 -3.81 4.10 -3.48
N SER A 261 -4.82 3.73 -4.26
CA SER A 261 -4.78 2.63 -5.23
C SER A 261 -5.10 3.10 -6.65
#